data_8822ebb00fa87f393d1c7e08de302eeb
#
_entry.id   8822ebb00fa87f393d1c7e08de302eeb
#
_cell.length_a   1.000
_cell.length_b   1.000
_cell.length_c   1.000
_cell.angle_alpha   90.00
_cell.angle_beta   90.00
_cell.angle_gamma   90.00
#
_symmetry.space_group_name_H-M   'P 1'
#
loop_
_entity.id
_entity.type
_entity.pdbx_description
1 polymer ?
#
loop_
_entity_poly.entity_id
_entity_poly.type
_entity_poly.pdbx_seq_one_letter_code
_entity_poly.pdbx_strand_id
1 'polypeptide(L)' 'MKCVICKQGETRPGKATVTLERNGTTLVVKGVPANVCANCGEEYVGEEITARLLDTAEEVAKKGVQVDVREYVAA' A
#
# COMPACT_ATOMS: atom_id res chain seq x y z
N MET A 1 -4.16 -2.08 -17.50
CA MET A 1 -3.64 -0.69 -17.49
C MET A 1 -2.17 -0.72 -17.86
N LYS A 2 -1.74 0.24 -18.66
CA LYS A 2 -0.34 0.32 -19.04
C LYS A 2 0.49 1.04 -17.96
N CYS A 3 1.65 0.51 -17.64
CA CYS A 3 2.53 1.13 -16.64
C CYS A 3 3.03 2.50 -17.11
N VAL A 4 2.83 3.54 -16.29
CA VAL A 4 3.27 4.90 -16.62
C VAL A 4 4.74 5.14 -16.31
N ILE A 5 5.36 4.27 -15.53
CA ILE A 5 6.77 4.39 -15.16
C ILE A 5 7.69 3.85 -16.25
N CYS A 6 7.53 2.60 -16.63
CA CYS A 6 8.35 1.99 -17.70
C CYS A 6 7.75 2.17 -19.09
N LYS A 7 6.47 2.47 -19.19
CA LYS A 7 5.71 2.69 -20.43
C LYS A 7 5.66 1.50 -21.39
N GLN A 8 6.16 0.35 -21.00
CA GLN A 8 6.22 -0.84 -21.83
C GLN A 8 5.46 -2.02 -21.27
N GLY A 9 5.32 -2.11 -19.95
CA GLY A 9 4.63 -3.19 -19.29
C GLY A 9 3.16 -2.91 -19.05
N GLU A 10 2.38 -3.97 -18.91
CA GLU A 10 1.00 -3.87 -18.47
C GLU A 10 0.89 -4.25 -17.00
N THR A 11 -0.01 -3.60 -16.29
CA THR A 11 -0.28 -3.92 -14.90
C THR A 11 -1.32 -5.01 -14.80
N ARG A 12 -1.18 -5.87 -13.80
CA ARG A 12 -2.12 -6.95 -13.49
C ARG A 12 -2.52 -6.89 -12.03
N PRO A 13 -3.74 -7.34 -11.68
CA PRO A 13 -4.13 -7.43 -10.28
C PRO A 13 -3.18 -8.33 -9.50
N GLY A 14 -2.72 -7.85 -8.37
CA GLY A 14 -1.82 -8.58 -7.49
C GLY A 14 -1.91 -8.02 -6.09
N LYS A 15 -0.92 -8.34 -5.26
CA LYS A 15 -0.85 -7.86 -3.89
C LYS A 15 0.50 -7.21 -3.62
N ALA A 16 0.47 -6.16 -2.81
CA ALA A 16 1.66 -5.39 -2.48
C ALA A 16 1.81 -5.28 -0.97
N THR A 17 3.04 -5.01 -0.54
CA THR A 17 3.31 -4.61 0.84
C THR A 17 3.54 -3.11 0.85
N VAL A 18 2.71 -2.39 1.59
CA VAL A 18 2.77 -0.92 1.66
C VAL A 18 3.33 -0.51 3.01
N THR A 19 4.32 0.36 3.00
CA THR A 19 4.90 0.93 4.22
C THR A 19 4.55 2.40 4.31
N LEU A 20 3.97 2.80 5.44
CA LEU A 20 3.55 4.17 5.70
C LEU A 20 4.22 4.68 6.96
N GLU A 21 4.62 5.94 6.93
CA GLU A 21 5.16 6.62 8.11
C GLU A 21 4.29 7.82 8.45
N ARG A 22 3.92 7.92 9.73
CA ARG A 22 3.08 9.02 10.23
C ARG A 22 3.45 9.34 11.67
N ASN A 23 3.88 10.58 11.91
CA ASN A 23 4.21 11.06 13.27
C ASN A 23 5.16 10.12 14.03
N GLY A 24 6.19 9.62 13.37
CA GLY A 24 7.16 8.71 13.97
C GLY A 24 6.71 7.26 14.06
N THR A 25 5.53 6.94 13.54
CA THR A 25 5.01 5.57 13.48
C THR A 25 5.24 4.99 12.09
N THR A 26 5.78 3.79 12.02
CA THR A 26 5.92 3.04 10.78
C THR A 26 4.88 1.92 10.75
N LEU A 27 4.00 1.97 9.77
CA LEU A 27 2.97 0.95 9.55
C LEU A 27 3.30 0.17 8.29
N VAL A 28 3.38 -1.15 8.41
CA VAL A 28 3.56 -2.05 7.28
C VAL A 28 2.27 -2.84 7.08
N VAL A 29 1.68 -2.76 5.91
CA VAL A 29 0.46 -3.50 5.57
C VAL A 29 0.76 -4.47 4.45
N LYS A 30 0.53 -5.75 4.70
CA LYS A 30 0.77 -6.82 3.74
C LYS A 30 -0.52 -7.23 3.04
N GLY A 31 -0.39 -7.77 1.84
CA GLY A 31 -1.52 -8.30 1.11
C GLY A 31 -2.47 -7.22 0.59
N VAL A 32 -1.98 -6.03 0.34
CA VAL A 32 -2.79 -4.92 -0.16
C VAL A 32 -3.09 -5.14 -1.64
N PRO A 33 -4.38 -5.12 -2.05
CA PRO A 33 -4.72 -5.23 -3.47
C PRO A 33 -4.09 -4.10 -4.27
N ALA A 34 -3.38 -4.44 -5.32
CA ALA A 34 -2.70 -3.47 -6.16
C ALA A 34 -2.60 -3.98 -7.59
N ASN A 35 -2.36 -3.07 -8.52
CA ASN A 35 -1.98 -3.45 -9.87
C ASN A 35 -0.46 -3.42 -9.97
N VAL A 36 0.12 -4.51 -10.41
CA VAL A 36 1.58 -4.67 -10.47
C VAL A 36 2.01 -4.75 -11.92
N CYS A 37 3.01 -3.95 -12.29
CA CYS A 37 3.57 -3.99 -13.63
C CYS A 37 4.40 -5.27 -13.81
N ALA A 38 4.07 -6.04 -14.87
CA ALA A 38 4.77 -7.27 -15.17
C ALA A 38 6.21 -7.05 -15.64
N ASN A 39 6.54 -5.84 -16.08
CA ASN A 39 7.86 -5.52 -16.60
C ASN A 39 8.81 -4.93 -15.55
N CYS A 40 8.41 -3.86 -14.86
CA CYS A 40 9.27 -3.18 -13.90
C CYS A 40 8.95 -3.47 -12.44
N GLY A 41 7.85 -4.17 -12.16
CA GLY A 41 7.44 -4.48 -10.78
C GLY A 41 6.80 -3.32 -10.03
N GLU A 42 6.52 -2.21 -10.69
CA GLU A 42 5.88 -1.05 -10.05
C GLU A 42 4.48 -1.41 -9.57
N GLU A 43 4.13 -0.93 -8.40
CA GLU A 43 2.86 -1.27 -7.75
C GLU A 43 1.97 -0.04 -7.68
N TYR A 44 0.72 -0.20 -8.09
CA TYR A 44 -0.28 0.88 -8.09
C TYR A 44 -1.44 0.51 -7.18
N VAL A 45 -1.61 1.29 -6.13
CA VAL A 45 -2.68 1.10 -5.15
C VAL A 45 -3.78 2.13 -5.42
N GLY A 46 -5.04 1.67 -5.44
CA GLY A 46 -6.18 2.56 -5.68
C GLY A 46 -6.40 3.59 -4.58
N GLU A 47 -7.05 4.69 -4.92
CA GLU A 47 -7.28 5.80 -3.99
C GLU A 47 -8.06 5.39 -2.75
N GLU A 48 -9.10 4.57 -2.90
CA GLU A 48 -9.90 4.11 -1.77
C GLU A 48 -9.08 3.30 -0.77
N ILE A 49 -8.23 2.42 -1.30
CA ILE A 49 -7.35 1.60 -0.47
C ILE A 49 -6.32 2.48 0.22
N THR A 50 -5.73 3.42 -0.52
CA THR A 50 -4.77 4.37 0.04
C THR A 50 -5.37 5.17 1.18
N ALA A 51 -6.60 5.66 1.02
CA ALA A 51 -7.30 6.41 2.07
C ALA A 51 -7.48 5.57 3.33
N ARG A 52 -7.87 4.31 3.19
CA ARG A 52 -8.02 3.39 4.33
C ARG A 52 -6.70 3.15 5.05
N LEU A 53 -5.61 2.99 4.29
CA LEU A 53 -4.29 2.79 4.85
C LEU A 53 -3.82 4.02 5.63
N LEU A 54 -4.08 5.21 5.10
CA LEU A 54 -3.74 6.46 5.79
C LEU A 54 -4.53 6.62 7.08
N ASP A 55 -5.83 6.29 7.08
CA ASP A 55 -6.65 6.33 8.28
C ASP A 55 -6.12 5.37 9.35
N THR A 56 -5.74 4.16 8.93
CA THR A 56 -5.16 3.17 9.84
C THR A 56 -3.84 3.66 10.42
N ALA A 57 -3.01 4.28 9.59
CA ALA A 57 -1.73 4.84 10.04
C ALA A 57 -1.94 5.94 11.08
N GLU A 58 -2.95 6.79 10.89
CA GLU A 58 -3.29 7.81 11.88
C GLU A 58 -3.76 7.22 13.20
N GLU A 59 -4.61 6.21 13.16
CA GLU A 59 -5.08 5.53 14.37
C GLU A 59 -3.94 4.91 15.17
N VAL A 60 -3.04 4.23 14.48
CA VAL A 60 -1.88 3.60 15.10
C VAL A 60 -0.95 4.66 15.70
N ALA A 61 -0.74 5.76 14.99
CA ALA A 61 0.09 6.86 15.46
C ALA A 61 -0.50 7.51 16.73
N LYS A 62 -1.82 7.66 16.79
CA LYS A 62 -2.50 8.21 17.97
C LYS A 62 -2.34 7.33 19.20
N LYS A 63 -2.18 6.04 19.01
CA LYS A 63 -1.96 5.10 20.12
C LYS A 63 -0.52 5.06 20.59
N GLY A 64 0.37 5.81 19.97
CA GLY A 64 1.78 5.87 20.34
C GLY A 64 2.60 4.65 19.94
N VAL A 65 2.11 3.86 18.99
CA VAL A 65 2.83 2.70 18.47
C VAL A 65 3.95 3.16 17.54
N GLN A 66 5.15 2.64 17.71
CA GLN A 66 6.29 3.00 16.85
C GLN A 66 6.33 2.20 15.55
N VAL A 67 6.07 0.91 15.63
CA VAL A 67 6.06 0.01 14.48
C VAL A 67 4.89 -0.94 14.60
N ASP A 68 4.12 -1.10 13.52
CA ASP A 68 3.02 -2.05 13.46
C ASP A 68 3.05 -2.75 12.10
N VAL A 69 2.79 -4.05 12.10
CA VAL A 69 2.69 -4.86 10.89
C VAL A 69 1.30 -5.48 10.86
N ARG A 70 0.56 -5.22 9.80
CA ARG A 70 -0.81 -5.71 9.65
C ARG A 70 -0.99 -6.37 8.29
N GLU A 71 -2.01 -7.22 8.20
CA GLU A 71 -2.48 -7.71 6.91
C GLU A 71 -3.70 -6.92 6.51
N TYR A 72 -3.80 -6.60 5.23
CA TYR A 72 -4.97 -5.91 4.69
C TYR A 72 -6.18 -6.82 4.77
N VAL A 73 -7.25 -6.29 5.35
CA VAL A 73 -8.53 -6.99 5.43
C VAL A 73 -9.53 -6.19 4.61
N ALA A 74 -10.08 -6.82 3.57
CA ALA A 74 -11.13 -6.24 2.77
C ALA A 74 -12.44 -6.31 3.57
N ALA A 75 -12.88 -5.18 4.05
CA ALA A 75 -14.13 -5.09 4.80
C ALA A 75 -15.30 -4.88 3.87
#